data_6bdf806b1b0636a21c613989940cb890
#
_entry.id   6bdf806b1b0636a21c613989940cb890
#
_cell.length_a   1.000
_cell.length_b   1.000
_cell.length_c   1.000
_cell.angle_alpha   90.00
_cell.angle_beta   90.00
_cell.angle_gamma   90.00
#
_symmetry.space_group_name_H-M   'P 1'
#
loop_
_entity.id
_entity.type
_entity.pdbx_description
1 polymer ?
#
loop_
_entity_poly.entity_id
_entity_poly.type
_entity_poly.pdbx_seq_one_letter_code
_entity_poly.pdbx_strand_id
1 'polypeptide(L)'
;MVLYAVENQIKRENIVLIGVPCQGVFEKKKISKLVEGKEVLDFQIDGDKISLEGRDFEQSHSLSEVLCDSCLNCQYPDAPEHDHFIGKPRKDVKVPDAYKTIEEFEKKSAEERWTYIQEEYSKCIRCYACRNVCPSCYCNECFVDQNDPQWIGKTPEVTDSIIFHLIRNLHIAGRCVDCGACVSACPVDLELRIMSKKVEKEIKDRFGYSAGTDINEKPVMTSYCENEKQDFIMG
;
A
#
# COMPACT_ATOMS: atom_id res chain seq x y z
N MET A 1 3.29 -1.92 -13.01
CA MET A 1 3.54 -2.44 -14.38
C MET A 1 4.32 -3.73 -14.32
N VAL A 2 5.45 -3.81 -13.60
CA VAL A 2 6.23 -5.05 -13.43
C VAL A 2 5.33 -6.22 -12.99
N LEU A 3 4.57 -6.04 -11.92
CA LEU A 3 3.65 -7.06 -11.42
C LEU A 3 2.66 -7.56 -12.50
N TYR A 4 2.11 -6.67 -13.32
CA TYR A 4 1.20 -7.07 -14.41
C TYR A 4 1.90 -7.92 -15.48
N ALA A 5 3.16 -7.64 -15.77
CA ALA A 5 3.94 -8.46 -16.69
C ALA A 5 4.25 -9.84 -16.07
N VAL A 6 4.68 -9.88 -14.81
CA VAL A 6 4.96 -11.11 -14.07
C VAL A 6 3.71 -12.00 -13.94
N GLU A 7 2.54 -11.40 -13.74
CA GLU A 7 1.23 -12.11 -13.65
C GLU A 7 0.57 -12.34 -15.01
N ASN A 8 1.29 -12.13 -16.12
CA ASN A 8 0.80 -12.32 -17.50
C ASN A 8 -0.48 -11.53 -17.86
N GLN A 9 -0.75 -10.42 -17.15
CA GLN A 9 -1.84 -9.51 -17.48
C GLN A 9 -1.52 -8.64 -18.70
N ILE A 10 -0.24 -8.37 -18.91
CA ILE A 10 0.30 -7.67 -20.08
C ILE A 10 1.55 -8.41 -20.56
N LYS A 11 1.80 -8.36 -21.86
CA LYS A 11 3.05 -8.88 -22.42
C LYS A 11 4.15 -7.84 -22.28
N ARG A 12 5.32 -8.24 -21.71
CA ARG A 12 6.45 -7.36 -21.49
C ARG A 12 6.93 -6.64 -22.76
N GLU A 13 6.91 -7.35 -23.88
CA GLU A 13 7.34 -6.80 -25.19
C GLU A 13 6.39 -5.71 -25.74
N ASN A 14 5.19 -5.57 -25.21
CA ASN A 14 4.21 -4.56 -25.64
C ASN A 14 4.28 -3.26 -24.84
N ILE A 15 5.22 -3.14 -23.89
CA ILE A 15 5.33 -1.98 -23.02
C ILE A 15 6.75 -1.43 -23.03
N VAL A 16 6.87 -0.10 -22.90
CA VAL A 16 8.11 0.59 -22.61
C VAL A 16 8.00 1.22 -21.23
N LEU A 17 8.91 0.86 -20.34
CA LEU A 17 8.96 1.39 -18.98
C LEU A 17 9.91 2.57 -18.93
N ILE A 18 9.39 3.75 -18.60
CA ILE A 18 10.19 4.97 -18.41
C ILE A 18 10.25 5.26 -16.91
N GLY A 19 11.44 5.06 -16.32
CA GLY A 19 11.71 5.40 -14.93
C GLY A 19 11.94 6.90 -14.76
N VAL A 20 11.45 7.43 -13.65
CA VAL A 20 11.73 8.80 -13.20
C VAL A 20 12.01 8.79 -11.69
N PRO A 21 12.87 9.69 -11.18
CA PRO A 21 13.07 9.78 -9.72
C PRO A 21 11.80 10.28 -9.05
N CYS A 22 11.37 9.61 -7.98
CA CYS A 22 10.15 9.93 -7.26
C CYS A 22 10.48 10.71 -5.97
N GLN A 23 9.87 11.87 -5.77
CA GLN A 23 10.00 12.66 -4.54
C GLN A 23 8.90 12.35 -3.51
N GLY A 24 7.99 11.45 -3.84
CA GLY A 24 6.82 11.10 -3.04
C GLY A 24 5.53 11.66 -3.61
N VAL A 25 4.43 11.31 -2.96
CA VAL A 25 3.06 11.76 -3.31
C VAL A 25 2.50 12.51 -2.11
N PHE A 26 1.90 13.67 -2.36
CA PHE A 26 1.25 14.47 -1.32
C PHE A 26 -0.09 13.85 -0.93
N GLU A 27 -0.34 13.80 0.37
CA GLU A 27 -1.62 13.39 0.93
C GLU A 27 -2.54 14.61 1.09
N LYS A 28 -3.53 14.70 0.22
CA LYS A 28 -4.47 15.85 0.18
C LYS A 28 -5.12 16.11 1.55
N LYS A 29 -5.47 15.06 2.29
CA LYS A 29 -6.11 15.18 3.61
C LYS A 29 -5.15 15.77 4.65
N LYS A 30 -3.86 15.41 4.61
CA LYS A 30 -2.85 16.01 5.48
C LYS A 30 -2.69 17.49 5.20
N ILE A 31 -2.55 17.86 3.93
CA ILE A 31 -2.46 19.28 3.53
C ILE A 31 -3.71 20.03 4.00
N SER A 32 -4.90 19.51 3.72
CA SER A 32 -6.17 20.18 4.12
C SER A 32 -6.26 20.39 5.64
N LYS A 33 -5.76 19.44 6.45
CA LYS A 33 -5.69 19.61 7.92
C LYS A 33 -4.71 20.72 8.33
N LEU A 34 -3.53 20.77 7.70
CA LEU A 34 -2.50 21.77 8.02
C LEU A 34 -2.98 23.20 7.72
N VAL A 35 -3.66 23.37 6.59
CA VAL A 35 -4.17 24.69 6.19
C VAL A 35 -5.61 24.93 6.66
N GLU A 36 -6.15 24.13 7.59
CA GLU A 36 -7.50 24.28 8.16
C GLU A 36 -8.61 24.32 7.11
N GLY A 37 -8.44 23.56 6.03
CA GLY A 37 -9.40 23.49 4.91
C GLY A 37 -9.33 24.67 3.94
N LYS A 38 -8.41 25.62 4.12
CA LYS A 38 -8.20 26.73 3.20
C LYS A 38 -7.69 26.25 1.84
N GLU A 39 -7.94 27.02 0.80
CA GLU A 39 -7.49 26.70 -0.55
C GLU A 39 -6.00 27.02 -0.73
N VAL A 40 -5.21 26.00 -1.11
CA VAL A 40 -3.81 26.18 -1.51
C VAL A 40 -3.77 26.52 -2.99
N LEU A 41 -3.16 27.65 -3.33
CA LEU A 41 -3.04 28.16 -4.70
C LEU A 41 -1.71 27.79 -5.34
N ASP A 42 -0.64 27.76 -4.54
CA ASP A 42 0.71 27.40 -5.00
C ASP A 42 1.51 26.71 -3.90
N PHE A 43 2.57 26.01 -4.28
CA PHE A 43 3.51 25.43 -3.34
C PHE A 43 4.93 25.44 -3.90
N GLN A 44 5.91 25.54 -3.02
CA GLN A 44 7.32 25.44 -3.35
C GLN A 44 8.01 24.43 -2.43
N ILE A 45 8.92 23.63 -3.00
CA ILE A 45 9.71 22.66 -2.26
C ILE A 45 11.15 23.12 -2.22
N ASP A 46 11.72 23.24 -1.02
CA ASP A 46 13.12 23.53 -0.78
C ASP A 46 13.70 22.50 0.22
N GLY A 47 14.47 21.56 -0.33
CA GLY A 47 15.03 20.44 0.44
C GLY A 47 13.94 19.56 1.06
N ASP A 48 13.86 19.54 2.37
CA ASP A 48 12.90 18.77 3.18
C ASP A 48 11.68 19.60 3.65
N LYS A 49 11.54 20.83 3.14
CA LYS A 49 10.45 21.74 3.46
C LYS A 49 9.55 21.98 2.27
N ILE A 50 8.30 22.26 2.57
CA ILE A 50 7.29 22.71 1.62
C ILE A 50 6.68 24.01 2.15
N SER A 51 6.62 25.02 1.30
CA SER A 51 5.87 26.25 1.54
C SER A 51 4.54 26.16 0.79
N LEU A 52 3.44 26.36 1.51
CA LEU A 52 2.07 26.34 0.98
C LEU A 52 1.54 27.76 0.97
N GLU A 53 1.12 28.24 -0.19
CA GLU A 53 0.59 29.59 -0.37
C GLU A 53 -0.91 29.54 -0.72
N GLY A 54 -1.70 30.35 -0.03
CA GLY A 54 -3.10 30.60 -0.30
C GLY A 54 -3.37 32.11 -0.41
N ARG A 55 -4.65 32.52 -0.51
CA ARG A 55 -4.99 33.93 -0.66
C ARG A 55 -4.54 34.80 0.51
N ASP A 56 -4.67 34.27 1.73
CA ASP A 56 -4.47 35.02 2.98
C ASP A 56 -3.52 34.30 3.93
N PHE A 57 -2.71 33.36 3.43
CA PHE A 57 -1.72 32.66 4.24
C PHE A 57 -0.53 32.19 3.41
N GLU A 58 0.60 32.11 4.07
CA GLU A 58 1.80 31.40 3.66
C GLU A 58 2.30 30.59 4.86
N GLN A 59 2.49 29.27 4.68
CA GLN A 59 2.92 28.39 5.76
C GLN A 59 4.01 27.45 5.25
N SER A 60 5.03 27.23 6.09
CA SER A 60 6.11 26.30 5.79
C SER A 60 6.02 25.09 6.72
N HIS A 61 6.05 23.90 6.15
CA HIS A 61 5.96 22.62 6.84
C HIS A 61 7.12 21.71 6.45
N SER A 62 7.34 20.65 7.23
CA SER A 62 8.22 19.56 6.79
C SER A 62 7.56 18.80 5.65
N LEU A 63 8.35 18.42 4.65
CA LEU A 63 7.86 17.58 3.54
C LEU A 63 7.23 16.26 4.06
N SER A 64 7.75 15.72 5.15
CA SER A 64 7.20 14.50 5.79
C SER A 64 5.78 14.68 6.34
N GLU A 65 5.36 15.90 6.69
CA GLU A 65 4.01 16.17 7.21
C GLU A 65 2.93 16.13 6.11
N VAL A 66 3.33 16.28 4.86
CA VAL A 66 2.40 16.33 3.71
C VAL A 66 2.46 15.09 2.83
N LEU A 67 3.49 14.27 2.95
CA LEU A 67 3.62 13.05 2.15
C LEU A 67 2.69 11.94 2.63
N CYS A 68 2.26 11.10 1.69
CA CYS A 68 1.61 9.84 2.00
C CYS A 68 2.50 8.96 2.90
N ASP A 69 1.91 8.23 3.85
CA ASP A 69 2.66 7.34 4.74
C ASP A 69 3.41 6.24 3.99
N SER A 70 2.88 5.80 2.84
CA SER A 70 3.59 4.88 1.95
C SER A 70 4.89 5.46 1.38
N CYS A 71 4.95 6.78 1.20
CA CYS A 71 6.16 7.46 0.72
C CYS A 71 7.21 7.62 1.83
N LEU A 72 6.77 7.80 3.08
CA LEU A 72 7.67 7.93 4.23
C LEU A 72 8.47 6.66 4.51
N ASN A 73 7.94 5.49 4.11
CA ASN A 73 8.55 4.18 4.31
C ASN A 73 8.92 3.50 2.97
N CYS A 74 8.94 4.26 1.86
CA CYS A 74 9.21 3.72 0.53
C CYS A 74 10.66 3.25 0.39
N GLN A 75 10.80 2.00 -0.07
CA GLN A 75 12.10 1.37 -0.31
C GLN A 75 12.65 1.65 -1.72
N TYR A 76 11.81 2.16 -2.62
CA TYR A 76 12.10 2.29 -4.04
C TYR A 76 11.80 3.71 -4.53
N PRO A 77 12.64 4.71 -4.17
CA PRO A 77 12.47 6.08 -4.64
C PRO A 77 12.73 6.24 -6.14
N ASP A 78 13.44 5.29 -6.73
CA ASP A 78 13.62 5.15 -8.17
C ASP A 78 12.92 3.89 -8.67
N ALA A 79 12.48 3.90 -9.94
CA ALA A 79 11.86 2.73 -10.56
C ALA A 79 12.86 1.57 -10.60
N PRO A 80 12.57 0.40 -9.97
CA PRO A 80 13.50 -0.73 -9.94
C PRO A 80 13.71 -1.34 -11.34
N GLU A 81 12.65 -1.32 -12.17
CA GLU A 81 12.66 -1.83 -13.54
C GLU A 81 12.29 -0.74 -14.54
N HIS A 82 13.11 -0.53 -15.55
CA HIS A 82 12.87 0.45 -16.60
C HIS A 82 13.69 0.16 -17.86
N ASP A 83 13.17 0.52 -19.02
CA ASP A 83 13.88 0.51 -20.29
C ASP A 83 14.67 1.81 -20.49
N HIS A 84 14.09 2.93 -20.05
CA HIS A 84 14.69 4.25 -20.08
C HIS A 84 14.52 4.93 -18.72
N PHE A 85 15.49 5.79 -18.36
CA PHE A 85 15.40 6.59 -17.13
C PHE A 85 15.60 8.07 -17.46
N ILE A 86 14.67 8.92 -17.03
CA ILE A 86 14.72 10.36 -17.24
C ILE A 86 15.02 11.04 -15.90
N GLY A 87 16.07 11.84 -15.86
CA GLY A 87 16.52 12.53 -14.65
C GLY A 87 17.72 11.85 -14.00
N LYS A 88 18.04 12.25 -12.76
CA LYS A 88 19.14 11.68 -11.99
C LYS A 88 18.60 10.71 -10.93
N PRO A 89 19.06 9.45 -10.90
CA PRO A 89 18.66 8.52 -9.84
C PRO A 89 18.97 9.08 -8.44
N ARG A 90 18.10 8.78 -7.49
CA ARG A 90 18.21 9.22 -6.08
C ARG A 90 19.03 8.23 -5.23
N LYS A 91 20.20 7.83 -5.71
CA LYS A 91 21.05 6.80 -5.07
C LYS A 91 21.46 7.09 -3.63
N ASP A 92 21.47 8.37 -3.25
CA ASP A 92 21.96 8.83 -1.94
C ASP A 92 20.83 9.02 -0.91
N VAL A 93 19.61 8.63 -1.24
CA VAL A 93 18.50 8.74 -0.29
C VAL A 93 18.59 7.62 0.72
N LYS A 94 18.66 7.98 2.01
CA LYS A 94 18.58 7.02 3.10
C LYS A 94 17.21 6.37 3.07
N VAL A 95 17.20 5.08 2.72
CA VAL A 95 15.96 4.29 2.69
C VAL A 95 15.51 4.06 4.13
N PRO A 96 14.30 4.49 4.50
CA PRO A 96 13.78 4.28 5.84
C PRO A 96 13.47 2.81 6.12
N ASP A 97 13.30 2.46 7.37
CA ASP A 97 12.82 1.13 7.74
C ASP A 97 11.36 0.96 7.30
N ALA A 98 11.16 0.04 6.35
CA ALA A 98 9.84 -0.24 5.77
C ALA A 98 8.83 -0.80 6.77
N TYR A 99 9.31 -1.48 7.80
CA TYR A 99 8.48 -2.29 8.70
C TYR A 99 8.41 -1.76 10.13
N LYS A 100 9.04 -0.63 10.44
CA LYS A 100 9.06 -0.06 11.79
C LYS A 100 7.67 0.01 12.44
N THR A 101 6.67 0.52 11.73
CA THR A 101 5.29 0.61 12.22
C THR A 101 4.69 -0.77 12.53
N ILE A 102 5.03 -1.77 11.71
CA ILE A 102 4.56 -3.14 11.91
C ILE A 102 5.23 -3.78 13.12
N GLU A 103 6.53 -3.58 13.28
CA GLU A 103 7.27 -4.09 14.43
C GLU A 103 6.78 -3.46 15.76
N GLU A 104 6.41 -2.18 15.73
CA GLU A 104 5.78 -1.52 16.87
C GLU A 104 4.39 -2.11 17.16
N PHE A 105 3.61 -2.41 16.13
CA PHE A 105 2.31 -3.07 16.27
C PHE A 105 2.44 -4.50 16.80
N GLU A 106 3.45 -5.24 16.37
CA GLU A 106 3.74 -6.61 16.82
C GLU A 106 4.11 -6.71 18.30
N LYS A 107 4.66 -5.64 18.90
CA LYS A 107 4.97 -5.58 20.35
C LYS A 107 3.73 -5.55 21.23
N LYS A 108 2.58 -5.18 20.68
CA LYS A 108 1.30 -5.20 21.40
C LYS A 108 0.87 -6.64 21.69
N SER A 109 0.14 -6.85 22.77
CA SER A 109 -0.46 -8.15 23.09
C SER A 109 -1.49 -8.56 22.00
N ALA A 110 -1.87 -9.83 21.96
CA ALA A 110 -2.89 -10.33 21.03
C ALA A 110 -4.24 -9.61 21.25
N GLU A 111 -4.59 -9.35 22.51
CA GLU A 111 -5.82 -8.63 22.87
C GLU A 111 -5.80 -7.18 22.40
N GLU A 112 -4.70 -6.46 22.61
CA GLU A 112 -4.56 -5.07 22.14
C GLU A 112 -4.60 -4.98 20.61
N ARG A 113 -3.97 -5.92 19.90
CA ARG A 113 -4.04 -5.99 18.43
C ARG A 113 -5.46 -6.27 17.95
N TRP A 114 -6.15 -7.20 18.62
CA TRP A 114 -7.53 -7.54 18.29
C TRP A 114 -8.47 -6.35 18.52
N THR A 115 -8.36 -5.69 19.66
CA THR A 115 -9.14 -4.49 19.98
C THR A 115 -8.90 -3.40 18.92
N TYR A 116 -7.67 -3.14 18.57
CA TYR A 116 -7.33 -2.18 17.50
C TYR A 116 -8.01 -2.56 16.16
N ILE A 117 -7.96 -3.82 15.77
CA ILE A 117 -8.58 -4.30 14.51
C ILE A 117 -10.10 -4.10 14.56
N GLN A 118 -10.75 -4.42 15.69
CA GLN A 118 -12.19 -4.24 15.85
C GLN A 118 -12.59 -2.76 15.78
N GLU A 119 -11.90 -1.89 16.51
CA GLU A 119 -12.15 -0.45 16.53
C GLU A 119 -11.91 0.17 15.15
N GLU A 120 -10.83 -0.20 14.48
CA GLU A 120 -10.48 0.34 13.18
C GLU A 120 -11.50 -0.07 12.12
N TYR A 121 -11.82 -1.36 12.03
CA TYR A 121 -12.76 -1.83 11.00
C TYR A 121 -14.25 -1.60 11.34
N SER A 122 -14.59 -1.22 12.58
CA SER A 122 -15.95 -0.76 12.92
C SER A 122 -16.33 0.51 12.15
N LYS A 123 -15.35 1.33 11.75
CA LYS A 123 -15.56 2.53 10.93
C LYS A 123 -15.89 2.22 9.47
N CYS A 124 -15.66 0.98 9.02
CA CYS A 124 -15.79 0.60 7.61
C CYS A 124 -17.25 0.60 7.14
N ILE A 125 -17.56 1.41 6.16
CA ILE A 125 -18.90 1.50 5.54
C ILE A 125 -19.09 0.55 4.34
N ARG A 126 -18.13 -0.33 4.08
CA ARG A 126 -18.17 -1.32 2.99
C ARG A 126 -18.39 -0.72 1.59
N CYS A 127 -17.85 0.48 1.33
CA CYS A 127 -17.96 1.17 0.02
C CYS A 127 -17.08 0.56 -1.08
N TYR A 128 -16.17 -0.35 -0.72
CA TYR A 128 -15.23 -1.02 -1.64
C TYR A 128 -14.28 -0.11 -2.43
N ALA A 129 -14.15 1.17 -2.09
CA ALA A 129 -13.20 2.08 -2.75
C ALA A 129 -11.77 1.54 -2.72
N CYS A 130 -11.33 0.97 -1.59
CA CYS A 130 -10.02 0.35 -1.44
C CYS A 130 -9.78 -0.85 -2.38
N ARG A 131 -10.83 -1.61 -2.74
CA ARG A 131 -10.79 -2.66 -3.75
C ARG A 131 -10.68 -2.08 -5.15
N ASN A 132 -11.55 -1.12 -5.46
CA ASN A 132 -11.69 -0.57 -6.81
C ASN A 132 -10.46 0.22 -7.27
N VAL A 133 -9.72 0.84 -6.35
CA VAL A 133 -8.50 1.60 -6.65
C VAL A 133 -7.24 0.72 -6.68
N CYS A 134 -7.30 -0.49 -6.14
CA CYS A 134 -6.13 -1.35 -5.99
C CYS A 134 -5.72 -1.97 -7.34
N PRO A 135 -4.47 -1.76 -7.80
CA PRO A 135 -4.00 -2.33 -9.06
C PRO A 135 -3.93 -3.86 -9.05
N SER A 136 -3.87 -4.48 -7.86
CA SER A 136 -3.84 -5.95 -7.72
C SER A 136 -5.24 -6.58 -7.57
N CYS A 137 -6.32 -5.79 -7.56
CA CYS A 137 -7.70 -6.27 -7.46
C CYS A 137 -8.39 -6.24 -8.85
N TYR A 138 -7.95 -7.09 -9.76
CA TYR A 138 -8.47 -7.15 -11.14
C TYR A 138 -9.25 -8.44 -11.46
N CYS A 139 -9.76 -9.14 -10.44
CA CYS A 139 -10.65 -10.28 -10.64
C CYS A 139 -11.89 -9.89 -11.44
N ASN A 140 -12.30 -10.74 -12.41
CA ASN A 140 -13.54 -10.51 -13.18
C ASN A 140 -14.77 -10.44 -12.27
N GLU A 141 -14.81 -11.28 -11.25
CA GLU A 141 -15.81 -11.27 -10.19
C GLU A 141 -15.10 -11.40 -8.83
N CYS A 142 -15.40 -10.49 -7.92
CA CYS A 142 -14.83 -10.51 -6.58
C CYS A 142 -15.66 -11.39 -5.65
N PHE A 143 -15.02 -12.04 -4.68
CA PHE A 143 -15.72 -12.87 -3.69
C PHE A 143 -16.84 -12.12 -2.93
N VAL A 144 -16.74 -10.80 -2.80
CA VAL A 144 -17.78 -9.97 -2.15
C VAL A 144 -19.00 -9.74 -3.04
N ASP A 145 -18.88 -9.94 -4.34
CA ASP A 145 -19.96 -9.74 -5.31
C ASP A 145 -20.73 -11.05 -5.56
N GLN A 146 -20.14 -12.21 -5.20
CA GLN A 146 -20.76 -13.52 -5.38
C GLN A 146 -21.95 -13.70 -4.45
N ASN A 147 -23.01 -14.31 -4.97
CA ASN A 147 -24.25 -14.56 -4.25
C ASN A 147 -24.58 -16.05 -4.10
N ASP A 148 -23.98 -16.91 -4.93
CA ASP A 148 -24.19 -18.36 -4.94
C ASP A 148 -22.85 -19.08 -5.21
N PRO A 149 -22.15 -19.52 -4.14
CA PRO A 149 -22.46 -19.26 -2.74
C PRO A 149 -22.12 -17.81 -2.33
N GLN A 150 -22.84 -17.29 -1.34
CA GLN A 150 -22.49 -16.03 -0.71
C GLN A 150 -21.40 -16.27 0.33
N TRP A 151 -20.18 -15.78 0.06
CA TRP A 151 -18.99 -15.96 0.90
C TRP A 151 -18.97 -15.04 2.13
N ILE A 152 -19.64 -13.92 2.07
CA ILE A 152 -19.61 -12.89 3.09
C ILE A 152 -20.95 -12.16 3.15
N GLY A 153 -21.39 -11.78 4.35
CA GLY A 153 -22.59 -10.96 4.54
C GLY A 153 -22.44 -9.58 3.86
N LYS A 154 -23.55 -9.02 3.42
CA LYS A 154 -23.61 -7.66 2.81
C LYS A 154 -24.10 -6.63 3.83
N THR A 155 -23.69 -6.78 5.08
CA THR A 155 -24.07 -5.90 6.18
C THR A 155 -22.89 -5.01 6.59
N PRO A 156 -23.11 -3.89 7.30
CA PRO A 156 -22.05 -3.08 7.89
C PRO A 156 -21.52 -3.65 9.21
N GLU A 157 -21.86 -4.87 9.56
CA GLU A 157 -21.39 -5.54 10.76
C GLU A 157 -19.85 -5.60 10.79
N VAL A 158 -19.30 -5.39 11.99
CA VAL A 158 -17.85 -5.36 12.21
C VAL A 158 -17.19 -6.67 11.76
N THR A 159 -17.83 -7.81 12.04
CA THR A 159 -17.34 -9.14 11.64
C THR A 159 -17.20 -9.26 10.13
N ASP A 160 -18.23 -8.86 9.38
CA ASP A 160 -18.19 -8.86 7.91
C ASP A 160 -17.12 -7.93 7.37
N SER A 161 -16.92 -6.77 8.02
CA SER A 161 -15.87 -5.81 7.62
C SER A 161 -14.47 -6.38 7.87
N ILE A 162 -14.25 -7.02 9.03
CA ILE A 162 -12.96 -7.67 9.35
C ILE A 162 -12.69 -8.80 8.35
N ILE A 163 -13.66 -9.68 8.08
CA ILE A 163 -13.51 -10.79 7.14
C ILE A 163 -13.21 -10.27 5.73
N PHE A 164 -13.91 -9.22 5.28
CA PHE A 164 -13.63 -8.60 3.99
C PHE A 164 -12.17 -8.13 3.88
N HIS A 165 -11.69 -7.38 4.87
CA HIS A 165 -10.33 -6.86 4.84
C HIS A 165 -9.28 -7.96 4.98
N LEU A 166 -9.53 -8.97 5.82
CA LEU A 166 -8.64 -10.12 5.97
C LEU A 166 -8.49 -10.89 4.65
N ILE A 167 -9.60 -11.33 4.06
CA ILE A 167 -9.59 -12.11 2.81
C ILE A 167 -8.98 -11.28 1.68
N ARG A 168 -9.33 -10.00 1.58
CA ARG A 168 -8.74 -9.10 0.58
C ARG A 168 -7.21 -9.05 0.71
N ASN A 169 -6.68 -8.92 1.93
CA ASN A 169 -5.22 -8.88 2.15
C ASN A 169 -4.56 -10.22 1.81
N LEU A 170 -5.20 -11.34 2.10
CA LEU A 170 -4.71 -12.66 1.69
C LEU A 170 -4.71 -12.82 0.16
N HIS A 171 -5.72 -12.32 -0.53
CA HIS A 171 -5.78 -12.34 -2.00
C HIS A 171 -4.71 -11.50 -2.68
N ILE A 172 -4.20 -10.48 -2.02
CA ILE A 172 -3.09 -9.66 -2.53
C ILE A 172 -1.75 -9.98 -1.87
N ALA A 173 -1.65 -11.08 -1.11
CA ALA A 173 -0.39 -11.56 -0.54
C ALA A 173 0.65 -11.81 -1.65
N GLY A 174 1.86 -11.26 -1.49
CA GLY A 174 2.88 -11.28 -2.53
C GLY A 174 2.57 -10.46 -3.80
N ARG A 175 1.50 -9.63 -3.77
CA ARG A 175 1.05 -8.81 -4.90
C ARG A 175 0.91 -7.33 -4.54
N CYS A 176 0.90 -7.02 -3.26
CA CYS A 176 0.85 -5.63 -2.78
C CYS A 176 2.19 -4.94 -3.01
N VAL A 177 2.18 -3.83 -3.76
CA VAL A 177 3.35 -2.98 -4.03
C VAL A 177 3.41 -1.75 -3.10
N ASP A 178 2.66 -1.76 -2.02
CA ASP A 178 2.57 -0.72 -0.99
C ASP A 178 2.39 0.72 -1.54
N CYS A 179 1.61 0.87 -2.59
CA CYS A 179 1.37 2.17 -3.23
C CYS A 179 0.51 3.16 -2.39
N GLY A 180 -0.16 2.70 -1.33
CA GLY A 180 -1.00 3.53 -0.46
C GLY A 180 -2.36 3.95 -1.03
N ALA A 181 -2.67 3.65 -2.30
CA ALA A 181 -3.89 4.09 -2.96
C ALA A 181 -5.18 3.69 -2.21
N CYS A 182 -5.20 2.53 -1.55
CA CYS A 182 -6.34 2.06 -0.77
C CYS A 182 -6.62 2.94 0.47
N VAL A 183 -5.59 3.49 1.11
CA VAL A 183 -5.72 4.42 2.25
C VAL A 183 -6.23 5.77 1.75
N SER A 184 -5.59 6.32 0.72
CA SER A 184 -5.99 7.62 0.15
C SER A 184 -7.43 7.63 -0.38
N ALA A 185 -7.92 6.48 -0.90
CA ALA A 185 -9.29 6.35 -1.39
C ALA A 185 -10.33 6.09 -0.28
N CYS A 186 -9.92 5.78 0.95
CA CYS A 186 -10.84 5.47 2.02
C CYS A 186 -11.58 6.72 2.52
N PRO A 187 -12.93 6.78 2.44
CA PRO A 187 -13.68 7.96 2.88
C PRO A 187 -13.76 8.11 4.40
N VAL A 188 -13.44 7.05 5.15
CA VAL A 188 -13.47 7.01 6.62
C VAL A 188 -12.07 6.83 7.23
N ASP A 189 -11.04 7.08 6.45
CA ASP A 189 -9.63 7.14 6.87
C ASP A 189 -9.13 5.89 7.60
N LEU A 190 -9.44 4.68 7.09
CA LEU A 190 -8.95 3.43 7.66
C LEU A 190 -7.44 3.24 7.40
N GLU A 191 -6.73 2.80 8.45
CA GLU A 191 -5.31 2.39 8.38
C GLU A 191 -5.14 1.01 7.74
N LEU A 192 -5.48 0.91 6.44
CA LEU A 192 -5.48 -0.35 5.70
C LEU A 192 -4.08 -0.94 5.50
N ARG A 193 -3.04 -0.11 5.59
CA ARG A 193 -1.65 -0.54 5.36
C ARG A 193 -1.11 -1.45 6.46
N ILE A 194 -1.57 -1.35 7.70
CA ILE A 194 -1.08 -2.20 8.79
C ILE A 194 -1.22 -3.68 8.41
N MET A 195 -2.39 -4.09 7.96
CA MET A 195 -2.62 -5.49 7.60
C MET A 195 -1.88 -5.89 6.32
N SER A 196 -1.92 -5.07 5.26
CA SER A 196 -1.23 -5.38 4.01
C SER A 196 0.29 -5.38 4.16
N LYS A 197 0.83 -4.45 4.97
CA LYS A 197 2.26 -4.37 5.25
C LYS A 197 2.76 -5.52 6.12
N LYS A 198 1.93 -6.00 7.06
CA LYS A 198 2.24 -7.22 7.84
C LYS A 198 2.34 -8.44 6.91
N VAL A 199 1.38 -8.61 6.00
CA VAL A 199 1.42 -9.71 5.03
C VAL A 199 2.65 -9.60 4.11
N GLU A 200 2.98 -8.40 3.64
CA GLU A 200 4.18 -8.14 2.84
C GLU A 200 5.46 -8.53 3.59
N LYS A 201 5.57 -8.14 4.88
CA LYS A 201 6.69 -8.51 5.75
C LYS A 201 6.84 -10.04 5.85
N GLU A 202 5.75 -10.76 6.12
CA GLU A 202 5.77 -12.22 6.20
C GLU A 202 6.22 -12.87 4.88
N ILE A 203 5.78 -12.35 3.74
CA ILE A 203 6.20 -12.83 2.41
C ILE A 203 7.70 -12.59 2.22
N LYS A 204 8.19 -11.41 2.57
CA LYS A 204 9.62 -11.09 2.45
C LYS A 204 10.48 -11.96 3.38
N ASP A 205 10.06 -12.11 4.63
CA ASP A 205 10.82 -12.86 5.63
C ASP A 205 10.87 -14.38 5.31
N ARG A 206 9.79 -14.93 4.75
CA ARG A 206 9.69 -16.38 4.45
C ARG A 206 10.26 -16.73 3.08
N PHE A 207 10.04 -15.90 2.07
CA PHE A 207 10.33 -16.23 0.67
C PHE A 207 11.39 -15.31 0.03
N GLY A 208 11.84 -14.26 0.73
CA GLY A 208 12.77 -13.27 0.17
C GLY A 208 12.17 -12.38 -0.93
N TYR A 209 10.87 -12.53 -1.20
CA TYR A 209 10.18 -11.94 -2.33
C TYR A 209 9.66 -10.52 -2.03
N SER A 210 9.79 -9.63 -3.02
CA SER A 210 9.21 -8.28 -2.99
C SER A 210 8.43 -8.01 -4.27
N ALA A 211 7.12 -7.79 -4.15
CA ALA A 211 6.25 -7.65 -5.30
C ALA A 211 6.63 -6.46 -6.21
N GLY A 212 6.75 -6.71 -7.50
CA GLY A 212 6.94 -5.67 -8.51
C GLY A 212 8.34 -5.08 -8.60
N THR A 213 9.36 -5.73 -8.05
CA THR A 213 10.75 -5.26 -8.04
C THR A 213 11.64 -5.91 -9.09
N ASP A 214 11.35 -7.13 -9.49
CA ASP A 214 12.06 -7.89 -10.52
C ASP A 214 11.06 -8.52 -11.50
N ILE A 215 11.24 -8.28 -12.79
CA ILE A 215 10.35 -8.80 -13.84
C ILE A 215 10.55 -10.30 -14.12
N ASN A 216 11.69 -10.84 -13.70
CA ASN A 216 12.03 -12.25 -13.90
C ASN A 216 11.66 -13.12 -12.70
N GLU A 217 11.32 -12.51 -11.57
CA GLU A 217 10.95 -13.22 -10.36
C GLU A 217 9.50 -13.71 -10.42
N LYS A 218 9.30 -15.01 -10.18
CA LYS A 218 7.94 -15.58 -10.17
C LYS A 218 7.19 -15.20 -8.90
N PRO A 219 5.86 -14.94 -8.99
CA PRO A 219 5.06 -14.70 -7.79
C PRO A 219 5.10 -15.90 -6.85
N VAL A 220 5.31 -15.66 -5.55
CA VAL A 220 5.44 -16.70 -4.53
C VAL A 220 4.27 -17.69 -4.52
N MET A 221 3.05 -17.22 -4.75
CA MET A 221 1.84 -18.07 -4.74
C MET A 221 1.66 -18.93 -6.01
N THR A 222 2.55 -18.81 -6.99
CA THR A 222 2.53 -19.56 -8.25
C THR A 222 3.73 -20.51 -8.42
N SER A 223 4.62 -20.53 -7.44
CA SER A 223 5.84 -21.35 -7.44
C SER A 223 5.83 -22.31 -6.25
N TYR A 224 6.55 -23.41 -6.40
CA TYR A 224 6.79 -24.41 -5.36
C TYR A 224 8.30 -24.59 -5.16
N CYS A 225 8.74 -24.63 -3.91
CA CYS A 225 10.10 -25.00 -3.52
C CYS A 225 10.06 -26.19 -2.58
N GLU A 226 10.84 -27.23 -2.89
CA GLU A 226 10.92 -28.45 -2.04
C GLU A 226 11.38 -28.16 -0.61
N ASN A 227 12.15 -27.09 -0.43
CA ASN A 227 12.73 -26.68 0.86
C ASN A 227 11.91 -25.57 1.58
N GLU A 228 10.67 -25.33 1.16
CA GLU A 228 9.80 -24.37 1.86
C GLU A 228 9.58 -24.79 3.32
N LYS A 229 9.70 -23.83 4.22
CA LYS A 229 9.42 -24.06 5.65
C LYS A 229 7.95 -24.37 5.83
N GLN A 230 7.64 -25.57 6.32
CA GLN A 230 6.28 -26.03 6.57
C GLN A 230 5.96 -26.18 8.06
N ASP A 231 6.81 -25.68 8.92
CA ASP A 231 6.72 -25.82 10.39
C ASP A 231 5.36 -25.32 10.92
N PHE A 232 4.79 -24.32 10.27
CA PHE A 232 3.48 -23.75 10.61
C PHE A 232 2.28 -24.64 10.23
N ILE A 233 2.48 -25.67 9.41
CA ILE A 233 1.43 -26.64 9.00
C ILE A 233 1.50 -27.89 9.89
N MET A 234 2.70 -28.22 10.34
CA MET A 234 3.00 -29.48 11.03
C MET A 234 3.15 -29.33 12.54
N GLY A 235 2.91 -28.12 13.07
CA GLY A 235 3.01 -27.79 14.50
C GLY A 235 1.83 -28.26 15.35
#